data_47abb8906fb1e45e23a57e6685c2b6d3
#
_entry.id   47abb8906fb1e45e23a57e6685c2b6d3
#
_cell.length_a   1.000
_cell.length_b   1.000
_cell.length_c   1.000
_cell.angle_alpha   90.00
_cell.angle_beta   90.00
_cell.angle_gamma   90.00
#
_symmetry.space_group_name_H-M   'P 1'
#
loop_
_entity.id
_entity.type
_entity.pdbx_description
1 polymer ?
#
loop_
_entity_poly.entity_id
_entity_poly.type
_entity_poly.pdbx_seq_one_letter_code
_entity_poly.pdbx_strand_id
1 'polypeptide(L)'
;MDNKRGRFEAEVLPHLNAAYRFARWLSHSPGDPDDVVQEAILRAFRGFDALRGSDVKAWLLAIVRNCHSTALKQQRRRGFVPLPEEHDAQDGYAMIATTPDPESASIRRDDERTLERLMSALPEEHREVLVLREIEDMDYREIATVTNIPIGTVMSRLARARAALKARWLKEVEGERRGVR
;
A
#
# COMPACT_ATOMS: atom_id res chain seq x y z
N MET A 1 -28.21 7.76 -16.45
CA MET A 1 -27.46 7.32 -15.23
C MET A 1 -26.81 5.96 -15.39
N ASP A 2 -27.41 5.03 -16.12
CA ASP A 2 -26.82 3.70 -16.35
C ASP A 2 -25.45 3.68 -17.02
N ASN A 3 -25.17 4.59 -17.94
CA ASN A 3 -23.91 4.58 -18.69
C ASN A 3 -22.67 4.96 -17.83
N LYS A 4 -22.81 5.92 -16.89
CA LYS A 4 -21.69 6.32 -16.02
C LYS A 4 -21.32 5.19 -15.06
N ARG A 5 -22.32 4.55 -14.45
CA ARG A 5 -22.10 3.46 -13.50
C ARG A 5 -21.47 2.26 -14.19
N GLY A 6 -21.98 1.83 -15.33
CA GLY A 6 -21.40 0.69 -16.07
C GLY A 6 -19.98 0.95 -16.54
N ARG A 7 -19.66 2.17 -17.00
CA ARG A 7 -18.29 2.56 -17.35
C ARG A 7 -17.38 2.57 -16.12
N PHE A 8 -17.83 3.12 -15.01
CA PHE A 8 -17.06 3.14 -13.76
C PHE A 8 -16.77 1.71 -13.27
N GLU A 9 -17.76 0.84 -13.28
CA GLU A 9 -17.60 -0.56 -12.92
C GLU A 9 -16.57 -1.26 -13.84
N ALA A 10 -16.66 -1.06 -15.14
CA ALA A 10 -15.74 -1.68 -16.10
C ALA A 10 -14.30 -1.14 -16.03
N GLU A 11 -14.13 0.15 -15.77
CA GLU A 11 -12.82 0.81 -15.83
C GLU A 11 -12.12 0.88 -14.46
N VAL A 12 -12.86 1.00 -13.36
CA VAL A 12 -12.29 1.24 -12.01
C VAL A 12 -12.25 -0.02 -11.15
N LEU A 13 -13.29 -0.86 -11.15
CA LEU A 13 -13.33 -2.05 -10.29
C LEU A 13 -12.20 -3.06 -10.54
N PRO A 14 -11.64 -3.23 -11.75
CA PRO A 14 -10.48 -4.08 -11.94
C PRO A 14 -9.25 -3.66 -11.12
N HIS A 15 -9.19 -2.40 -10.69
CA HIS A 15 -8.09 -1.84 -9.88
C HIS A 15 -8.39 -1.80 -8.37
N LEU A 16 -9.54 -2.31 -7.95
CA LEU A 16 -9.96 -2.29 -6.53
C LEU A 16 -8.97 -3.04 -5.62
N ASN A 17 -8.48 -4.20 -6.07
CA ASN A 17 -7.49 -4.97 -5.31
C ASN A 17 -6.17 -4.21 -5.12
N ALA A 18 -5.74 -3.44 -6.13
CA ALA A 18 -4.57 -2.57 -6.03
C ALA A 18 -4.81 -1.44 -5.02
N ALA A 19 -6.01 -0.85 -5.02
CA ALA A 19 -6.40 0.17 -4.05
C ALA A 19 -6.35 -0.35 -2.61
N TYR A 20 -6.89 -1.56 -2.35
CA TYR A 20 -6.84 -2.20 -1.03
C TYR A 20 -5.41 -2.52 -0.59
N ARG A 21 -4.60 -3.14 -1.45
CA ARG A 21 -3.20 -3.43 -1.12
C ARG A 21 -2.44 -2.15 -0.78
N PHE A 22 -2.61 -1.12 -1.59
CA PHE A 22 -1.94 0.15 -1.37
C PHE A 22 -2.40 0.82 -0.07
N ALA A 23 -3.70 0.91 0.19
CA ALA A 23 -4.25 1.44 1.43
C ALA A 23 -3.72 0.70 2.65
N ARG A 24 -3.69 -0.65 2.62
CA ARG A 24 -3.15 -1.48 3.70
C ARG A 24 -1.68 -1.17 3.99
N TRP A 25 -0.86 -1.03 2.95
CA TRP A 25 0.56 -0.68 3.13
C TRP A 25 0.78 0.75 3.63
N LEU A 26 -0.12 1.67 3.34
CA LEU A 26 -0.08 3.02 3.88
C LEU A 26 -0.52 3.06 5.36
N SER A 27 -1.52 2.28 5.72
CA SER A 27 -2.24 2.30 7.02
C SER A 27 -1.50 1.60 8.16
N HIS A 28 -0.17 1.63 8.23
CA HIS A 28 0.56 1.22 9.44
C HIS A 28 0.31 2.17 10.65
N SER A 29 -0.68 2.97 10.56
CA SER A 29 -1.25 3.84 11.58
C SER A 29 -2.76 3.64 11.62
N PRO A 30 -3.43 3.87 12.75
CA PRO A 30 -4.82 3.54 12.97
C PRO A 30 -5.76 4.31 12.02
N GLY A 31 -6.08 3.69 10.93
CA GLY A 31 -7.09 4.05 9.96
C GLY A 31 -7.41 2.76 9.24
N ASP A 32 -8.65 2.33 9.32
CA ASP A 32 -9.10 1.12 8.64
C ASP A 32 -8.84 1.28 7.12
N PRO A 33 -8.05 0.41 6.48
CA PRO A 33 -7.86 0.44 5.04
C PRO A 33 -9.19 0.44 4.28
N ASP A 34 -10.21 -0.22 4.82
CA ASP A 34 -11.54 -0.29 4.23
C ASP A 34 -12.20 1.09 4.17
N ASP A 35 -12.12 1.87 5.24
CA ASP A 35 -12.66 3.24 5.27
C ASP A 35 -11.96 4.13 4.26
N VAL A 36 -10.63 4.01 4.14
CA VAL A 36 -9.84 4.76 3.15
C VAL A 36 -10.26 4.41 1.73
N VAL A 37 -10.42 3.11 1.43
CA VAL A 37 -10.82 2.65 0.10
C VAL A 37 -12.26 3.02 -0.20
N GLN A 38 -13.20 2.89 0.73
CA GLN A 38 -14.59 3.30 0.54
C GLN A 38 -14.67 4.79 0.19
N GLU A 39 -14.01 5.65 0.95
CA GLU A 39 -13.98 7.09 0.65
C GLU A 39 -13.31 7.37 -0.69
N ALA A 40 -12.24 6.63 -1.03
CA ALA A 40 -11.56 6.78 -2.31
C ALA A 40 -12.48 6.40 -3.48
N ILE A 41 -13.23 5.30 -3.40
CA ILE A 41 -14.20 4.88 -4.42
C ILE A 41 -15.33 5.89 -4.57
N LEU A 42 -15.86 6.44 -3.48
CA LEU A 42 -16.86 7.47 -3.52
C LEU A 42 -16.35 8.74 -4.23
N ARG A 43 -15.14 9.17 -3.94
CA ARG A 43 -14.49 10.31 -4.62
C ARG A 43 -14.21 10.01 -6.07
N ALA A 44 -13.71 8.82 -6.36
CA ALA A 44 -13.47 8.34 -7.73
C ALA A 44 -14.77 8.37 -8.54
N PHE A 45 -15.88 7.84 -8.01
CA PHE A 45 -17.16 7.86 -8.71
C PHE A 45 -17.67 9.28 -8.99
N ARG A 46 -17.53 10.20 -8.02
CA ARG A 46 -17.91 11.61 -8.22
C ARG A 46 -17.08 12.29 -9.30
N GLY A 47 -15.75 12.01 -9.30
CA GLY A 47 -14.79 12.63 -10.23
C GLY A 47 -14.63 11.91 -11.57
N PHE A 48 -15.30 10.78 -11.79
CA PHE A 48 -15.06 9.91 -12.93
C PHE A 48 -15.26 10.57 -14.29
N ASP A 49 -16.27 11.42 -14.42
CA ASP A 49 -16.56 12.13 -15.68
C ASP A 49 -15.47 13.16 -16.06
N ALA A 50 -14.67 13.58 -15.08
CA ALA A 50 -13.54 14.49 -15.29
C ALA A 50 -12.24 13.75 -15.58
N LEU A 51 -12.24 12.40 -15.50
CA LEU A 51 -11.08 11.59 -15.81
C LEU A 51 -10.66 11.78 -17.26
N ARG A 52 -9.47 12.34 -17.46
CA ARG A 52 -8.86 12.55 -18.78
C ARG A 52 -7.60 11.68 -18.84
N GLY A 53 -7.60 10.67 -19.71
CA GLY A 53 -6.43 9.81 -19.90
C GLY A 53 -6.71 8.34 -19.63
N SER A 54 -5.72 7.50 -19.93
CA SER A 54 -5.84 6.03 -19.94
C SER A 54 -5.39 5.34 -18.64
N ASP A 55 -4.75 6.06 -17.72
CA ASP A 55 -4.18 5.46 -16.51
C ASP A 55 -5.14 5.57 -15.32
N VAL A 56 -6.20 4.77 -15.40
CA VAL A 56 -7.22 4.67 -14.35
C VAL A 56 -6.60 4.17 -13.04
N LYS A 57 -5.63 3.26 -13.10
CA LYS A 57 -4.97 2.71 -11.91
C LYS A 57 -4.22 3.81 -11.15
N ALA A 58 -3.34 4.55 -11.83
CA ALA A 58 -2.59 5.64 -11.19
C ALA A 58 -3.52 6.72 -10.63
N TRP A 59 -4.56 7.09 -11.36
CA TRP A 59 -5.56 8.03 -10.89
C TRP A 59 -6.28 7.55 -9.62
N LEU A 60 -6.71 6.29 -9.57
CA LEU A 60 -7.36 5.72 -8.39
C LEU A 60 -6.41 5.68 -7.19
N LEU A 61 -5.16 5.22 -7.38
CA LEU A 61 -4.18 5.16 -6.31
C LEU A 61 -3.80 6.56 -5.78
N ALA A 62 -3.79 7.59 -6.63
CA ALA A 62 -3.64 8.97 -6.18
C ALA A 62 -4.79 9.42 -5.28
N ILE A 63 -6.03 9.01 -5.57
CA ILE A 63 -7.18 9.29 -4.71
C ILE A 63 -7.04 8.55 -3.38
N VAL A 64 -6.69 7.27 -3.38
CA VAL A 64 -6.44 6.47 -2.16
C VAL A 64 -5.41 7.15 -1.26
N ARG A 65 -4.27 7.55 -1.83
CA ARG A 65 -3.21 8.28 -1.12
C ARG A 65 -3.73 9.56 -0.48
N ASN A 66 -4.51 10.34 -1.22
CA ASN A 66 -5.07 11.60 -0.71
C ASN A 66 -6.08 11.37 0.42
N CYS A 67 -6.90 10.31 0.33
CA CYS A 67 -7.82 9.93 1.40
C CYS A 67 -7.06 9.54 2.66
N HIS A 68 -6.05 8.67 2.55
CA HIS A 68 -5.18 8.27 3.65
C HIS A 68 -4.49 9.48 4.32
N SER A 69 -3.86 10.36 3.53
CA SER A 69 -3.21 11.57 4.05
C SER A 69 -4.20 12.50 4.78
N THR A 70 -5.44 12.58 4.32
CA THR A 70 -6.50 13.37 4.97
C THR A 70 -6.91 12.74 6.29
N ALA A 71 -7.11 11.42 6.33
CA ALA A 71 -7.44 10.67 7.54
C ALA A 71 -6.35 10.84 8.62
N LEU A 72 -5.08 10.71 8.25
CA LEU A 72 -3.96 10.94 9.17
C LEU A 72 -3.94 12.35 9.75
N LYS A 73 -4.18 13.38 8.92
CA LYS A 73 -4.22 14.78 9.38
C LYS A 73 -5.38 15.00 10.36
N GLN A 74 -6.54 14.41 10.09
CA GLN A 74 -7.70 14.51 10.99
C GLN A 74 -7.44 13.83 12.32
N GLN A 75 -6.81 12.67 12.31
CA GLN A 75 -6.46 11.90 13.50
C GLN A 75 -5.46 12.67 14.38
N ARG A 76 -4.39 13.21 13.78
CA ARG A 76 -3.42 14.07 14.51
C ARG A 76 -4.08 15.30 15.13
N ARG A 77 -5.06 15.90 14.46
CA ARG A 77 -5.82 17.06 15.00
C ARG A 77 -6.71 16.68 16.18
N ARG A 78 -7.22 15.45 16.23
CA ARG A 78 -8.05 14.94 17.34
C ARG A 78 -7.24 14.54 18.58
N GLY A 79 -5.91 14.70 18.56
CA GLY A 79 -5.03 14.34 19.69
C GLY A 79 -4.97 12.83 19.95
N PHE A 80 -5.39 12.01 19.01
CA PHE A 80 -5.36 10.58 19.14
C PHE A 80 -3.92 10.11 19.02
N VAL A 81 -3.32 9.74 20.15
CA VAL A 81 -2.05 9.00 20.14
C VAL A 81 -2.40 7.55 19.83
N PRO A 82 -1.91 6.97 18.75
CA PRO A 82 -2.14 5.56 18.46
C PRO A 82 -1.52 4.72 19.59
N LEU A 83 -2.32 3.96 20.29
CA LEU A 83 -1.79 2.78 20.97
C LEU A 83 -1.27 1.84 19.88
N PRO A 84 -0.10 1.20 20.07
CA PRO A 84 0.32 0.12 19.20
C PRO A 84 -0.71 -1.01 19.35
N GLU A 85 -1.63 -1.12 18.44
CA GLU A 85 -2.45 -2.32 18.35
C GLU A 85 -1.56 -3.40 17.73
N GLU A 86 -1.37 -4.48 18.50
CA GLU A 86 -0.91 -5.73 17.94
C GLU A 86 -1.98 -6.16 16.93
N HIS A 87 -1.71 -5.88 15.67
CA HIS A 87 -2.55 -6.40 14.59
C HIS A 87 -2.29 -7.90 14.52
N ASP A 88 -3.20 -8.65 15.10
CA ASP A 88 -3.41 -10.03 14.68
C ASP A 88 -3.65 -10.01 13.16
N ALA A 89 -2.65 -10.49 12.44
CA ALA A 89 -2.68 -10.62 10.97
C ALA A 89 -3.68 -11.72 10.58
N GLN A 90 -4.97 -11.48 10.80
CA GLN A 90 -5.99 -12.52 10.64
C GLN A 90 -6.83 -12.41 9.37
N ASP A 91 -6.63 -11.41 8.52
CA ASP A 91 -7.27 -11.41 7.19
C ASP A 91 -6.25 -11.06 6.10
N GLY A 92 -5.40 -12.06 5.81
CA GLY A 92 -4.74 -12.09 4.52
C GLY A 92 -5.82 -12.21 3.44
N TYR A 93 -5.98 -11.22 2.58
CA TYR A 93 -6.52 -11.48 1.26
C TYR A 93 -5.62 -12.54 0.64
N ALA A 94 -6.07 -13.79 0.72
CA ALA A 94 -5.45 -14.88 0.00
C ALA A 94 -5.50 -14.50 -1.48
N MET A 95 -4.36 -14.12 -2.03
CA MET A 95 -4.15 -14.35 -3.45
C MET A 95 -4.61 -15.78 -3.68
N ILE A 96 -5.43 -15.99 -4.72
CA ILE A 96 -5.90 -17.31 -5.15
C ILE A 96 -4.65 -18.20 -5.29
N ALA A 97 -4.29 -18.86 -4.22
CA ALA A 97 -3.18 -19.78 -4.17
C ALA A 97 -3.79 -21.15 -4.39
N THR A 98 -3.36 -21.82 -5.44
CA THR A 98 -3.30 -23.28 -5.50
C THR A 98 -2.89 -23.77 -4.12
N THR A 99 -3.67 -24.68 -3.56
CA THR A 99 -3.53 -25.29 -2.22
C THR A 99 -2.06 -25.58 -1.91
N PRO A 100 -1.39 -24.80 -1.05
CA PRO A 100 -0.01 -25.08 -0.66
C PRO A 100 -0.03 -26.16 0.42
N ASP A 101 0.99 -27.00 0.40
CA ASP A 101 1.35 -27.87 1.50
C ASP A 101 1.43 -27.07 2.82
N PRO A 102 0.86 -27.53 3.94
CA PRO A 102 0.79 -26.79 5.21
C PRO A 102 2.14 -26.26 5.71
N GLU A 103 3.22 -26.97 5.46
CA GLU A 103 4.58 -26.59 5.87
C GLU A 103 5.11 -25.41 5.05
N SER A 104 4.87 -25.42 3.73
CA SER A 104 5.21 -24.31 2.84
C SER A 104 4.34 -23.07 3.10
N ALA A 105 3.11 -23.25 3.59
CA ALA A 105 2.22 -22.17 3.98
C ALA A 105 2.67 -21.49 5.28
N SER A 106 3.26 -22.24 6.23
CA SER A 106 3.80 -21.68 7.47
C SER A 106 5.03 -20.82 7.21
N ILE A 107 5.98 -21.30 6.42
CA ILE A 107 7.21 -20.58 6.05
C ILE A 107 6.85 -19.27 5.32
N ARG A 108 5.92 -19.32 4.38
CA ARG A 108 5.46 -18.12 3.66
C ARG A 108 4.84 -17.07 4.57
N ARG A 109 4.05 -17.48 5.56
CA ARG A 109 3.45 -16.57 6.55
C ARG A 109 4.50 -15.87 7.40
N ASP A 110 5.55 -16.57 7.78
CA ASP A 110 6.64 -15.99 8.57
C ASP A 110 7.47 -15.00 7.74
N ASP A 111 7.73 -15.31 6.47
CA ASP A 111 8.37 -14.40 5.53
C ASP A 111 7.52 -13.14 5.27
N GLU A 112 6.20 -13.31 5.10
CA GLU A 112 5.24 -12.21 4.91
C GLU A 112 5.21 -11.29 6.14
N ARG A 113 5.11 -11.84 7.36
CA ARG A 113 5.17 -11.07 8.61
C ARG A 113 6.48 -10.33 8.78
N THR A 114 7.59 -10.97 8.43
CA THR A 114 8.91 -10.34 8.49
C THR A 114 8.99 -9.18 7.51
N LEU A 115 8.52 -9.36 6.27
CA LEU A 115 8.48 -8.29 5.27
C LEU A 115 7.59 -7.13 5.74
N GLU A 116 6.38 -7.42 6.26
CA GLU A 116 5.47 -6.41 6.79
C GLU A 116 6.13 -5.59 7.91
N ARG A 117 6.80 -6.24 8.85
CA ARG A 117 7.52 -5.57 9.93
C ARG A 117 8.69 -4.71 9.43
N LEU A 118 9.46 -5.20 8.46
CA LEU A 118 10.58 -4.44 7.88
C LEU A 118 10.08 -3.23 7.06
N MET A 119 9.00 -3.39 6.33
CA MET A 119 8.37 -2.32 5.57
C MET A 119 7.74 -1.27 6.48
N SER A 120 7.08 -1.69 7.56
CA SER A 120 6.47 -0.76 8.53
C SER A 120 7.49 0.13 9.23
N ALA A 121 8.70 -0.37 9.42
CA ALA A 121 9.80 0.39 9.99
C ALA A 121 10.41 1.43 9.03
N LEU A 122 10.00 1.45 7.76
CA LEU A 122 10.43 2.49 6.81
C LEU A 122 9.63 3.78 7.01
N PRO A 123 10.23 4.96 6.74
CA PRO A 123 9.47 6.19 6.59
C PRO A 123 8.35 6.02 5.57
N GLU A 124 7.18 6.61 5.84
CA GLU A 124 5.99 6.50 4.99
C GLU A 124 6.28 6.81 3.51
N GLU A 125 7.01 7.88 3.23
CA GLU A 125 7.37 8.28 1.88
C GLU A 125 8.31 7.30 1.14
N HIS A 126 9.08 6.50 1.87
CA HIS A 126 9.93 5.44 1.31
C HIS A 126 9.12 4.18 1.04
N ARG A 127 8.24 3.81 1.98
CA ARG A 127 7.34 2.68 1.84
C ARG A 127 6.36 2.89 0.69
N GLU A 128 5.78 4.08 0.56
CA GLU A 128 4.87 4.46 -0.51
C GLU A 128 5.46 4.17 -1.90
N VAL A 129 6.64 4.69 -2.19
CA VAL A 129 7.26 4.49 -3.51
C VAL A 129 7.69 3.05 -3.76
N LEU A 130 8.09 2.31 -2.71
CA LEU A 130 8.40 0.87 -2.83
C LEU A 130 7.16 0.07 -3.19
N VAL A 131 6.05 0.28 -2.50
CA VAL A 131 4.79 -0.42 -2.76
C VAL A 131 4.32 -0.16 -4.19
N LEU A 132 4.32 1.09 -4.62
CA LEU A 132 3.93 1.45 -5.98
C LEU A 132 4.84 0.82 -7.03
N ARG A 133 6.15 0.71 -6.77
CA ARG A 133 7.11 0.13 -7.71
C ARG A 133 7.11 -1.39 -7.69
N GLU A 134 7.27 -2.01 -6.51
CA GLU A 134 7.59 -3.43 -6.40
C GLU A 134 6.32 -4.30 -6.29
N ILE A 135 5.22 -3.76 -5.80
CA ILE A 135 3.96 -4.50 -5.60
C ILE A 135 2.94 -4.15 -6.69
N GLU A 136 2.84 -2.87 -7.04
CA GLU A 136 1.88 -2.41 -8.06
C GLU A 136 2.48 -2.31 -9.46
N ASP A 137 3.79 -2.58 -9.63
CA ASP A 137 4.53 -2.59 -10.89
C ASP A 137 4.39 -1.31 -11.72
N MET A 138 4.33 -0.18 -11.02
CA MET A 138 4.18 1.13 -11.66
C MET A 138 5.53 1.66 -12.18
N ASP A 139 5.50 2.38 -13.30
CA ASP A 139 6.67 3.09 -13.77
C ASP A 139 6.94 4.39 -12.96
N TYR A 140 8.10 5.02 -13.16
CA TYR A 140 8.48 6.21 -12.38
C TYR A 140 7.59 7.43 -12.68
N ARG A 141 7.00 7.52 -13.88
CA ARG A 141 6.08 8.61 -14.25
C ARG A 141 4.73 8.41 -13.56
N GLU A 142 4.24 7.19 -13.54
CA GLU A 142 3.01 6.82 -12.84
C GLU A 142 3.16 7.07 -11.33
N ILE A 143 4.28 6.64 -10.73
CA ILE A 143 4.59 6.91 -9.31
C ILE A 143 4.66 8.42 -9.04
N ALA A 144 5.31 9.19 -9.92
CA ALA A 144 5.36 10.65 -9.80
C ALA A 144 3.95 11.27 -9.82
N THR A 145 3.06 10.74 -10.67
CA THR A 145 1.65 11.16 -10.75
C THR A 145 0.89 10.82 -9.46
N VAL A 146 0.99 9.58 -8.98
CA VAL A 146 0.32 9.12 -7.74
C VAL A 146 0.79 9.92 -6.53
N THR A 147 2.10 10.12 -6.41
CA THR A 147 2.71 10.76 -5.24
C THR A 147 2.78 12.27 -5.33
N ASN A 148 2.50 12.84 -6.51
CA ASN A 148 2.62 14.26 -6.82
C ASN A 148 4.00 14.84 -6.46
N ILE A 149 5.07 14.13 -6.85
CA ILE A 149 6.47 14.55 -6.67
C ILE A 149 7.24 14.43 -8.00
N PRO A 150 8.34 15.16 -8.18
CA PRO A 150 9.17 15.04 -9.39
C PRO A 150 9.76 13.63 -9.55
N ILE A 151 9.92 13.17 -10.80
CA ILE A 151 10.49 11.83 -11.12
C ILE A 151 11.88 11.64 -10.48
N GLY A 152 12.73 12.69 -10.45
CA GLY A 152 14.03 12.64 -9.77
C GLY A 152 13.90 12.35 -8.27
N THR A 153 12.83 12.86 -7.64
CA THR A 153 12.52 12.57 -6.23
C THR A 153 12.04 11.12 -6.06
N VAL A 154 11.23 10.60 -6.99
CA VAL A 154 10.84 9.18 -7.00
C VAL A 154 12.07 8.29 -7.03
N MET A 155 12.99 8.54 -7.97
CA MET A 155 14.24 7.77 -8.11
C MET A 155 15.08 7.78 -6.83
N SER A 156 15.28 8.95 -6.24
CA SER A 156 16.07 9.11 -5.01
C SER A 156 15.42 8.46 -3.80
N ARG A 157 14.08 8.54 -3.66
CA ARG A 157 13.33 7.86 -2.61
C ARG A 157 13.40 6.34 -2.77
N LEU A 158 13.23 5.81 -3.98
CA LEU A 158 13.35 4.38 -4.24
C LEU A 158 14.74 3.85 -3.90
N ALA A 159 15.80 4.57 -4.29
CA ALA A 159 17.18 4.18 -3.97
C ALA A 159 17.39 4.09 -2.44
N ARG A 160 16.96 5.10 -1.70
CA ARG A 160 17.06 5.14 -0.23
C ARG A 160 16.19 4.07 0.43
N ALA A 161 14.97 3.88 -0.06
CA ALA A 161 14.04 2.89 0.46
C ALA A 161 14.59 1.46 0.30
N ARG A 162 15.11 1.12 -0.88
CA ARG A 162 15.76 -0.19 -1.13
C ARG A 162 16.98 -0.40 -0.25
N ALA A 163 17.84 0.61 -0.10
CA ALA A 163 19.01 0.55 0.77
C ALA A 163 18.61 0.34 2.24
N ALA A 164 17.60 1.08 2.71
CA ALA A 164 17.10 0.95 4.07
C ALA A 164 16.45 -0.41 4.34
N LEU A 165 15.65 -0.93 3.40
CA LEU A 165 15.03 -2.25 3.52
C LEU A 165 16.09 -3.36 3.54
N LYS A 166 17.07 -3.29 2.63
CA LYS A 166 18.20 -4.25 2.60
C LYS A 166 19.00 -4.26 3.91
N ALA A 167 19.30 -3.09 4.45
CA ALA A 167 20.04 -2.99 5.71
C ALA A 167 19.29 -3.61 6.89
N ARG A 168 17.95 -3.45 6.93
CA ARG A 168 17.10 -4.08 7.95
C ARG A 168 17.03 -5.59 7.79
N TRP A 169 16.84 -6.05 6.56
CA TRP A 169 16.81 -7.47 6.24
C TRP A 169 18.08 -8.18 6.67
N LEU A 170 19.26 -7.61 6.36
CA LEU A 170 20.54 -8.20 6.76
C LEU A 170 20.69 -8.31 8.28
N LYS A 171 20.24 -7.30 9.03
CA LYS A 171 20.23 -7.35 10.51
C LYS A 171 19.33 -8.45 11.07
N GLU A 172 18.17 -8.64 10.44
CA GLU A 172 17.22 -9.69 10.82
C GLU A 172 17.85 -11.08 10.65
N VAL A 173 18.40 -11.36 9.47
CA VAL A 173 19.07 -12.65 9.16
C VAL A 173 20.28 -12.89 10.05
N GLU A 174 21.05 -11.85 10.39
CA GLU A 174 22.17 -11.96 11.33
C GLU A 174 21.70 -12.22 12.77
N GLY A 175 20.56 -11.63 13.16
CA GLY A 175 19.94 -11.85 14.47
C GLY A 175 19.47 -13.29 14.65
N GLU A 176 18.79 -13.83 13.65
CA GLU A 176 18.34 -15.24 13.64
C GLU A 176 19.50 -16.22 13.74
N ARG A 177 20.59 -16.00 13.01
CA ARG A 177 21.81 -16.84 13.09
C ARG A 177 22.48 -16.83 14.45
N ARG A 178 22.33 -15.76 15.24
CA ARG A 178 22.88 -15.65 16.60
C ARG A 178 21.98 -16.27 17.67
N GLY A 179 20.66 -16.31 17.41
CA GLY A 179 19.69 -16.89 18.34
C GLY A 179 19.60 -18.42 18.32
N VAL A 180 20.23 -19.08 17.35
CA VAL A 180 20.27 -20.56 17.18
C VAL A 180 21.51 -21.18 17.82
N ARG A 181 22.17 -20.48 18.75
CA ARG A 181 23.30 -21.05 19.54
C ARG A 181 22.93 -21.27 20.98
#